data_ff8b19d574299dbfbb93ba4808e28d2c
#
_entry.id   ff8b19d574299dbfbb93ba4808e28d2c
#
_cell.length_a   1.000
_cell.length_b   1.000
_cell.length_c   1.000
_cell.angle_alpha   90.00
_cell.angle_beta   90.00
_cell.angle_gamma   90.00
#
_symmetry.space_group_name_H-M   'P 1'
#
loop_
_entity.id
_entity.type
_entity.pdbx_description
1 polymer ?
#
loop_
_entity_poly.entity_id
_entity_poly.type
_entity_poly.pdbx_seq_one_letter_code
_entity_poly.pdbx_strand_id
1 'polypeptide(L)'
;IKFMMEELPNFDKKPIDDVIVGNAMPEGSQGLNMGRLISLMGLDIVDVPGVTVNRFCSSGLETIGMAAAKIQAGMADCIIAGGAESMSAVPMTGFKPELNYDLVNSGREEYYWGMGNTAEAVANQFNVSREDQDEFAYNSHMKALKAQAENRFQDQIVPIKVAQTYIDANGKKATKTYTVTKDEGPRAGTNKEALGKLRAVFAQGGSVTAGNSSQMSDGA
;
A
#
# COMPACT_ATOMS: atom_id res chain seq x y z
N ILE A 1 9.25 -6.67 10.55
CA ILE A 1 10.63 -6.96 11.02
C ILE A 1 10.61 -7.81 12.29
N LYS A 2 9.94 -7.42 13.39
CA LYS A 2 9.92 -8.22 14.65
C LYS A 2 9.55 -9.67 14.41
N PHE A 3 8.41 -9.91 13.78
CA PHE A 3 7.96 -11.26 13.43
C PHE A 3 8.99 -12.02 12.58
N MET A 4 9.56 -11.36 11.57
CA MET A 4 10.61 -11.95 10.73
C MET A 4 11.85 -12.35 11.55
N MET A 5 12.24 -11.55 12.55
CA MET A 5 13.34 -11.89 13.44
C MET A 5 12.99 -13.02 14.43
N GLU A 6 11.74 -13.14 14.84
CA GLU A 6 11.25 -14.25 15.68
C GLU A 6 11.28 -15.58 14.91
N GLU A 7 10.99 -15.58 13.61
CA GLU A 7 11.11 -16.75 12.72
C GLU A 7 12.58 -17.14 12.42
N LEU A 8 13.53 -16.26 12.74
CA LEU A 8 14.96 -16.46 12.51
C LEU A 8 15.75 -16.38 13.84
N PRO A 9 15.49 -17.25 14.84
CA PRO A 9 16.02 -17.08 16.19
C PRO A 9 17.56 -17.18 16.29
N ASN A 10 18.20 -17.80 15.31
CA ASN A 10 19.66 -17.96 15.26
C ASN A 10 20.34 -16.91 14.35
N PHE A 11 19.58 -15.98 13.78
CA PHE A 11 20.15 -14.94 12.91
C PHE A 11 20.78 -13.83 13.75
N ASP A 12 22.07 -13.60 13.55
CA ASP A 12 22.74 -12.45 14.14
C ASP A 12 22.29 -11.16 13.40
N LYS A 13 21.80 -10.17 14.13
CA LYS A 13 21.37 -8.89 13.58
C LYS A 13 22.55 -7.97 13.20
N LYS A 14 23.74 -8.23 13.70
CA LYS A 14 24.94 -7.40 13.45
C LYS A 14 25.28 -7.24 11.96
N PRO A 15 25.12 -8.24 11.09
CA PRO A 15 25.41 -8.08 9.67
C PRO A 15 24.36 -7.28 8.90
N ILE A 16 23.29 -6.78 9.53
CA ILE A 16 22.32 -5.92 8.86
C ILE A 16 22.90 -4.52 8.70
N ASP A 17 23.15 -4.12 7.46
CA ASP A 17 23.78 -2.82 7.13
C ASP A 17 22.78 -1.67 7.00
N ASP A 18 21.55 -1.97 6.57
CA ASP A 18 20.54 -0.92 6.30
C ASP A 18 19.11 -1.47 6.35
N VAL A 19 18.14 -0.58 6.59
CA VAL A 19 16.71 -0.84 6.45
C VAL A 19 16.13 0.18 5.47
N ILE A 20 15.71 -0.25 4.29
CA ILE A 20 15.19 0.62 3.24
C ILE A 20 13.66 0.41 3.14
N VAL A 21 12.89 1.45 3.49
CA VAL A 21 11.42 1.38 3.53
C VAL A 21 10.81 2.32 2.52
N GLY A 22 9.99 1.76 1.64
CA GLY A 22 9.16 2.51 0.70
C GLY A 22 7.92 3.10 1.38
N ASN A 23 7.65 4.38 1.11
CA ASN A 23 6.43 5.05 1.57
C ASN A 23 6.04 6.14 0.59
N ALA A 24 4.79 6.17 0.14
CA ALA A 24 4.33 7.10 -0.88
C ALA A 24 3.97 8.48 -0.31
N MET A 25 3.48 8.53 0.94
CA MET A 25 3.03 9.76 1.60
C MET A 25 3.73 9.94 2.95
N PRO A 26 5.01 10.39 2.95
CA PRO A 26 5.81 10.51 4.17
C PRO A 26 5.41 11.75 5.00
N GLU A 27 4.17 11.78 5.44
CA GLU A 27 3.57 12.85 6.25
C GLU A 27 2.90 12.28 7.51
N GLY A 28 2.60 13.12 8.48
CA GLY A 28 1.89 12.75 9.71
C GLY A 28 2.57 11.60 10.43
N SER A 29 1.83 10.52 10.69
CA SER A 29 2.34 9.31 11.36
C SER A 29 3.40 8.55 10.55
N GLN A 30 3.50 8.80 9.25
CA GLN A 30 4.49 8.25 8.33
C GLN A 30 5.62 9.24 8.02
N GLY A 31 5.59 10.40 8.66
CA GLY A 31 6.51 11.51 8.39
C GLY A 31 7.93 11.28 8.88
N LEU A 32 8.78 12.26 8.62
CA LEU A 32 10.20 12.23 8.89
C LEU A 32 10.90 11.08 8.16
N ASN A 33 11.77 10.35 8.85
CA ASN A 33 12.42 9.15 8.30
C ASN A 33 11.77 7.89 8.93
N MET A 34 10.64 7.47 8.38
CA MET A 34 9.91 6.29 8.85
C MET A 34 10.79 5.02 8.78
N GLY A 35 11.64 4.89 7.76
CA GLY A 35 12.57 3.77 7.61
C GLY A 35 13.50 3.64 8.83
N ARG A 36 14.00 4.77 9.36
CA ARG A 36 14.81 4.76 10.59
C ARG A 36 13.99 4.36 11.82
N LEU A 37 12.77 4.85 11.95
CA LEU A 37 11.90 4.47 13.07
C LEU A 37 11.56 2.98 13.03
N ILE A 38 11.31 2.43 11.85
CA ILE A 38 11.04 1.00 11.65
C ILE A 38 12.29 0.17 11.98
N SER A 39 13.49 0.62 11.59
CA SER A 39 14.75 -0.04 11.98
C SER A 39 14.88 -0.13 13.50
N LEU A 40 14.76 0.99 14.21
CA LEU A 40 14.87 1.05 15.67
C LEU A 40 13.83 0.17 16.37
N MET A 41 12.55 0.28 15.95
CA MET A 41 11.45 -0.46 16.58
C MET A 41 11.46 -1.95 16.21
N GLY A 42 11.90 -2.29 15.01
CA GLY A 42 11.85 -3.65 14.48
C GLY A 42 13.03 -4.51 14.90
N LEU A 43 14.23 -3.94 14.95
CA LEU A 43 15.45 -4.64 15.29
C LEU A 43 15.82 -4.54 16.77
N ASP A 44 15.36 -3.49 17.46
CA ASP A 44 15.71 -3.17 18.84
C ASP A 44 17.22 -2.97 19.05
N ILE A 45 17.91 -2.44 18.04
CA ILE A 45 19.33 -2.05 18.06
C ILE A 45 19.48 -0.69 17.39
N VAL A 46 20.51 0.09 17.81
CA VAL A 46 20.69 1.48 17.37
C VAL A 46 21.64 1.63 16.18
N ASP A 47 22.43 0.61 15.90
CA ASP A 47 23.55 0.71 14.95
C ASP A 47 23.11 0.59 13.48
N VAL A 48 21.94 -0.01 13.22
CA VAL A 48 21.42 -0.20 11.86
C VAL A 48 20.70 1.06 11.39
N PRO A 49 21.19 1.76 10.38
CA PRO A 49 20.53 2.94 9.80
C PRO A 49 19.19 2.56 9.15
N GLY A 50 18.48 3.57 8.70
CA GLY A 50 17.26 3.36 7.93
C GLY A 50 16.97 4.55 7.05
N VAL A 51 16.40 4.31 5.88
CA VAL A 51 16.02 5.34 4.91
C VAL A 51 14.59 5.10 4.40
N THR A 52 13.88 6.21 4.15
CA THR A 52 12.56 6.21 3.52
C THR A 52 12.71 6.60 2.06
N VAL A 53 12.11 5.82 1.17
CA VAL A 53 12.16 6.01 -0.28
C VAL A 53 10.76 6.24 -0.82
N ASN A 54 10.58 7.26 -1.65
CA ASN A 54 9.32 7.56 -2.31
C ASN A 54 9.46 7.47 -3.84
N ARG A 55 8.74 6.54 -4.41
CA ARG A 55 8.42 6.44 -5.85
C ARG A 55 6.93 6.07 -5.99
N PHE A 56 6.07 6.72 -5.17
CA PHE A 56 4.63 6.44 -5.07
C PHE A 56 4.34 4.93 -4.96
N CYS A 57 3.44 4.39 -5.76
CA CYS A 57 3.01 3.00 -5.69
C CYS A 57 4.14 1.97 -5.94
N SER A 58 5.26 2.36 -6.55
CA SER A 58 6.42 1.49 -6.76
C SER A 58 7.53 1.65 -5.72
N SER A 59 7.27 2.36 -4.62
CA SER A 59 8.28 2.59 -3.57
C SER A 59 8.83 1.28 -3.00
N GLY A 60 7.99 0.27 -2.76
CA GLY A 60 8.45 -1.02 -2.26
C GLY A 60 9.34 -1.78 -3.27
N LEU A 61 9.04 -1.73 -4.56
CA LEU A 61 9.89 -2.32 -5.59
C LEU A 61 11.23 -1.57 -5.71
N GLU A 62 11.21 -0.24 -5.59
CA GLU A 62 12.41 0.59 -5.59
C GLU A 62 13.36 0.23 -4.46
N THR A 63 12.85 -0.02 -3.25
CA THR A 63 13.68 -0.42 -2.11
C THR A 63 14.41 -1.72 -2.34
N ILE A 64 13.77 -2.70 -2.97
CA ILE A 64 14.37 -3.98 -3.36
C ILE A 64 15.48 -3.75 -4.39
N GLY A 65 15.22 -2.92 -5.40
CA GLY A 65 16.21 -2.58 -6.43
C GLY A 65 17.43 -1.88 -5.83
N MET A 66 17.20 -0.92 -4.90
CA MET A 66 18.29 -0.22 -4.20
C MET A 66 19.11 -1.18 -3.33
N ALA A 67 18.47 -2.06 -2.56
CA ALA A 67 19.14 -3.05 -1.74
C ALA A 67 20.02 -3.98 -2.58
N ALA A 68 19.46 -4.53 -3.66
CA ALA A 68 20.19 -5.40 -4.59
C ALA A 68 21.41 -4.69 -5.20
N ALA A 69 21.24 -3.43 -5.64
CA ALA A 69 22.34 -2.64 -6.21
C ALA A 69 23.45 -2.36 -5.19
N LYS A 70 23.09 -2.01 -3.94
CA LYS A 70 24.09 -1.80 -2.87
C LYS A 70 24.90 -3.07 -2.58
N ILE A 71 24.24 -4.22 -2.49
CA ILE A 71 24.90 -5.51 -2.25
C ILE A 71 25.81 -5.88 -3.44
N GLN A 72 25.33 -5.73 -4.66
CA GLN A 72 26.13 -6.01 -5.86
C GLN A 72 27.35 -5.10 -6.00
N ALA A 73 27.24 -3.85 -5.55
CA ALA A 73 28.34 -2.88 -5.52
C ALA A 73 29.34 -3.08 -4.37
N GLY A 74 29.10 -4.05 -3.48
CA GLY A 74 29.94 -4.28 -2.28
C GLY A 74 29.82 -3.19 -1.23
N MET A 75 28.70 -2.44 -1.23
CA MET A 75 28.42 -1.39 -0.26
C MET A 75 27.69 -1.91 0.99
N ALA A 76 27.18 -3.11 0.93
CA ALA A 76 26.46 -3.79 2.00
C ALA A 76 26.46 -5.29 1.77
N ASP A 77 26.30 -6.07 2.84
CA ASP A 77 26.18 -7.52 2.78
C ASP A 77 24.74 -7.98 3.06
N CYS A 78 24.02 -7.24 3.91
CA CYS A 78 22.66 -7.61 4.32
C CYS A 78 21.77 -6.37 4.50
N ILE A 79 20.66 -6.31 3.77
CA ILE A 79 19.72 -5.19 3.82
C ILE A 79 18.29 -5.71 3.99
N ILE A 80 17.53 -5.08 4.87
CA ILE A 80 16.07 -5.29 4.94
C ILE A 80 15.42 -4.25 4.03
N ALA A 81 14.69 -4.71 3.02
CA ALA A 81 13.96 -3.87 2.08
C ALA A 81 12.46 -4.21 2.10
N GLY A 82 11.62 -3.19 2.08
CA GLY A 82 10.17 -3.36 2.08
C GLY A 82 9.44 -2.04 1.93
N GLY A 83 8.16 -2.03 2.26
CA GLY A 83 7.33 -0.83 2.24
C GLY A 83 6.29 -0.85 3.34
N ALA A 84 5.77 0.31 3.71
CA ALA A 84 4.65 0.44 4.62
C ALA A 84 3.84 1.68 4.26
N GLU A 85 2.52 1.55 4.26
CA GLU A 85 1.61 2.65 3.94
C GLU A 85 0.35 2.56 4.78
N SER A 86 -0.07 3.68 5.37
CA SER A 86 -1.37 3.82 6.02
C SER A 86 -2.20 4.87 5.29
N MET A 87 -2.98 4.41 4.33
CA MET A 87 -3.87 5.27 3.54
C MET A 87 -5.09 5.72 4.35
N SER A 88 -5.39 5.04 5.46
CA SER A 88 -6.44 5.47 6.39
C SER A 88 -5.99 6.61 7.31
N ALA A 89 -4.70 6.71 7.64
CA ALA A 89 -4.15 7.74 8.52
C ALA A 89 -3.61 8.96 7.75
N VAL A 90 -3.12 8.78 6.54
CA VAL A 90 -2.55 9.84 5.69
C VAL A 90 -3.26 9.87 4.35
N PRO A 91 -3.89 11.00 3.96
CA PRO A 91 -4.58 11.11 2.67
C PRO A 91 -3.65 10.85 1.47
N MET A 92 -4.20 10.35 0.36
CA MET A 92 -3.43 10.00 -0.85
C MET A 92 -2.61 11.17 -1.45
N THR A 93 -3.00 12.41 -1.19
CA THR A 93 -2.27 13.61 -1.64
C THR A 93 -1.44 14.26 -0.54
N GLY A 94 -1.36 13.64 0.65
CA GLY A 94 -0.84 14.27 1.85
C GLY A 94 -1.82 15.25 2.48
N PHE A 95 -1.42 15.88 3.58
CA PHE A 95 -2.28 16.83 4.31
C PHE A 95 -2.24 18.25 3.73
N LYS A 96 -1.15 18.60 3.05
CA LYS A 96 -0.96 19.94 2.49
C LYS A 96 -0.30 19.86 1.11
N PRO A 97 -1.04 19.43 0.07
CA PRO A 97 -0.48 19.34 -1.27
C PRO A 97 -0.27 20.75 -1.85
N GLU A 98 0.92 21.00 -2.36
CA GLU A 98 1.26 22.21 -3.09
C GLU A 98 1.76 21.83 -4.49
N LEU A 99 1.04 22.27 -5.53
CA LEU A 99 1.40 21.98 -6.91
C LEU A 99 2.51 22.92 -7.39
N ASN A 100 3.41 22.43 -8.20
CA ASN A 100 4.40 23.27 -8.87
C ASN A 100 3.72 24.05 -9.99
N TYR A 101 3.65 25.38 -9.85
CA TYR A 101 2.97 26.28 -10.79
C TYR A 101 3.55 26.24 -12.19
N ASP A 102 4.87 26.14 -12.33
CA ASP A 102 5.51 26.10 -13.65
C ASP A 102 5.14 24.83 -14.41
N LEU A 103 5.01 23.71 -13.70
CA LEU A 103 4.58 22.45 -14.29
C LEU A 103 3.11 22.52 -14.74
N VAL A 104 2.23 23.05 -13.89
CA VAL A 104 0.80 23.21 -14.22
C VAL A 104 0.61 24.19 -15.37
N ASN A 105 1.24 25.36 -15.31
CA ASN A 105 1.13 26.40 -16.34
C ASN A 105 1.78 26.01 -17.68
N SER A 106 2.63 25.01 -17.70
CA SER A 106 3.23 24.50 -18.94
C SER A 106 2.36 23.50 -19.70
N GLY A 107 1.09 23.31 -19.29
CA GLY A 107 0.16 22.35 -19.89
C GLY A 107 0.49 20.91 -19.59
N ARG A 108 1.06 20.66 -18.41
CA ARG A 108 1.43 19.32 -17.92
C ARG A 108 0.75 19.01 -16.58
N GLU A 109 -0.45 19.51 -16.37
CA GLU A 109 -1.26 19.25 -15.18
C GLU A 109 -1.61 17.77 -14.99
N GLU A 110 -1.57 16.97 -16.06
CA GLU A 110 -1.81 15.53 -16.03
C GLU A 110 -0.83 14.77 -15.10
N TYR A 111 0.35 15.31 -14.82
CA TYR A 111 1.28 14.72 -13.86
C TYR A 111 0.76 14.74 -12.41
N TYR A 112 -0.27 15.54 -12.14
CA TYR A 112 -0.96 15.60 -10.86
C TYR A 112 -2.31 14.88 -10.84
N TRP A 113 -2.68 14.21 -11.93
CA TRP A 113 -3.94 13.48 -11.99
C TRP A 113 -3.97 12.33 -10.97
N GLY A 114 -5.13 12.14 -10.34
CA GLY A 114 -5.41 10.92 -9.62
C GLY A 114 -5.46 9.71 -10.57
N MET A 115 -5.14 8.53 -10.05
CA MET A 115 -5.07 7.31 -10.89
C MET A 115 -6.40 6.94 -11.53
N GLY A 116 -7.54 7.34 -10.95
CA GLY A 116 -8.85 7.16 -11.60
C GLY A 116 -8.98 7.98 -12.90
N ASN A 117 -8.48 9.21 -12.94
CA ASN A 117 -8.45 10.01 -14.17
C ASN A 117 -7.49 9.42 -15.20
N THR A 118 -6.35 8.92 -14.75
CA THR A 118 -5.41 8.19 -15.63
C THR A 118 -6.07 6.93 -16.20
N ALA A 119 -6.82 6.18 -15.40
CA ALA A 119 -7.55 5.00 -15.87
C ALA A 119 -8.61 5.35 -16.94
N GLU A 120 -9.34 6.46 -16.78
CA GLU A 120 -10.27 6.96 -17.80
C GLU A 120 -9.54 7.35 -19.10
N ALA A 121 -8.38 8.00 -18.99
CA ALA A 121 -7.57 8.34 -20.16
C ALA A 121 -7.07 7.07 -20.88
N VAL A 122 -6.61 6.06 -20.15
CA VAL A 122 -6.20 4.75 -20.71
C VAL A 122 -7.39 4.05 -21.37
N ALA A 123 -8.55 4.04 -20.72
CA ALA A 123 -9.75 3.42 -21.29
C ALA A 123 -10.14 4.06 -22.63
N ASN A 124 -10.08 5.38 -22.71
CA ASN A 124 -10.36 6.12 -23.93
C ASN A 124 -9.30 5.92 -25.01
N GLN A 125 -8.02 5.98 -24.64
CA GLN A 125 -6.92 5.87 -25.60
C GLN A 125 -6.83 4.48 -26.22
N PHE A 126 -7.09 3.43 -25.44
CA PHE A 126 -6.95 2.04 -25.86
C PHE A 126 -8.28 1.34 -26.13
N ASN A 127 -9.39 2.09 -26.08
CA ASN A 127 -10.76 1.56 -26.28
C ASN A 127 -11.09 0.38 -25.37
N VAL A 128 -10.71 0.47 -24.09
CA VAL A 128 -11.07 -0.54 -23.08
C VAL A 128 -12.51 -0.31 -22.63
N SER A 129 -13.40 -1.25 -22.93
CA SER A 129 -14.81 -1.11 -22.61
C SER A 129 -15.06 -1.19 -21.09
N ARG A 130 -16.21 -0.68 -20.67
CA ARG A 130 -16.69 -0.81 -19.30
C ARG A 130 -16.87 -2.28 -18.90
N GLU A 131 -17.36 -3.08 -19.80
CA GLU A 131 -17.59 -4.50 -19.64
C GLU A 131 -16.26 -5.25 -19.42
N ASP A 132 -15.22 -4.93 -20.17
CA ASP A 132 -13.90 -5.51 -20.00
C ASP A 132 -13.28 -5.15 -18.64
N GLN A 133 -13.45 -3.89 -18.20
CA GLN A 133 -12.99 -3.42 -16.88
C GLN A 133 -13.71 -4.18 -15.75
N ASP A 134 -15.03 -4.31 -15.84
CA ASP A 134 -15.82 -5.02 -14.84
C ASP A 134 -15.53 -6.53 -14.83
N GLU A 135 -15.28 -7.13 -15.98
CA GLU A 135 -14.86 -8.52 -16.08
C GLU A 135 -13.49 -8.76 -15.46
N PHE A 136 -12.54 -7.87 -15.74
CA PHE A 136 -11.21 -7.92 -15.14
C PHE A 136 -11.29 -7.81 -13.61
N ALA A 137 -12.07 -6.86 -13.09
CA ALA A 137 -12.27 -6.67 -11.66
C ALA A 137 -12.92 -7.89 -11.00
N TYR A 138 -13.96 -8.45 -11.62
CA TYR A 138 -14.61 -9.68 -11.16
C TYR A 138 -13.62 -10.84 -11.07
N ASN A 139 -12.87 -11.07 -12.13
CA ASN A 139 -11.86 -12.14 -12.18
C ASN A 139 -10.75 -11.94 -11.13
N SER A 140 -10.35 -10.69 -10.87
CA SER A 140 -9.39 -10.34 -9.82
C SER A 140 -9.90 -10.74 -8.43
N HIS A 141 -11.15 -10.38 -8.09
CA HIS A 141 -11.77 -10.81 -6.83
C HIS A 141 -11.83 -12.33 -6.70
N MET A 142 -12.25 -13.04 -7.76
CA MET A 142 -12.37 -14.50 -7.73
C MET A 142 -11.02 -15.19 -7.54
N LYS A 143 -9.95 -14.69 -8.19
CA LYS A 143 -8.58 -15.19 -8.02
C LYS A 143 -8.07 -14.96 -6.59
N ALA A 144 -8.29 -13.77 -6.02
CA ALA A 144 -7.86 -13.45 -4.68
C ALA A 144 -8.58 -14.29 -3.61
N LEU A 145 -9.91 -14.44 -3.74
CA LEU A 145 -10.71 -15.29 -2.85
C LEU A 145 -10.28 -16.75 -2.90
N LYS A 146 -9.99 -17.27 -4.10
CA LYS A 146 -9.47 -18.62 -4.29
C LYS A 146 -8.11 -18.79 -3.59
N ALA A 147 -7.19 -17.84 -3.79
CA ALA A 147 -5.88 -17.86 -3.16
C ALA A 147 -5.97 -17.81 -1.64
N GLN A 148 -6.89 -17.00 -1.09
CA GLN A 148 -7.16 -16.98 0.35
C GLN A 148 -7.75 -18.31 0.87
N ALA A 149 -8.69 -18.91 0.14
CA ALA A 149 -9.30 -20.20 0.51
C ALA A 149 -8.27 -21.36 0.48
N GLU A 150 -7.29 -21.27 -0.41
CA GLU A 150 -6.18 -22.24 -0.54
C GLU A 150 -4.99 -21.91 0.39
N ASN A 151 -5.11 -20.90 1.27
CA ASN A 151 -4.06 -20.43 2.18
C ASN A 151 -2.72 -20.10 1.50
N ARG A 152 -2.74 -19.61 0.26
CA ARG A 152 -1.50 -19.36 -0.53
C ARG A 152 -0.61 -18.27 0.05
N PHE A 153 -1.15 -17.39 0.90
CA PHE A 153 -0.42 -16.28 1.51
C PHE A 153 -0.18 -16.47 3.01
N GLN A 154 -0.52 -17.65 3.57
CA GLN A 154 -0.47 -17.89 5.02
C GLN A 154 0.92 -17.64 5.61
N ASP A 155 1.98 -18.03 4.89
CA ASP A 155 3.37 -17.87 5.35
C ASP A 155 3.86 -16.40 5.25
N GLN A 156 3.09 -15.51 4.63
CA GLN A 156 3.42 -14.10 4.43
C GLN A 156 2.61 -13.18 5.35
N ILE A 157 1.56 -13.69 5.99
CA ILE A 157 0.66 -12.89 6.83
C ILE A 157 1.14 -12.89 8.27
N VAL A 158 1.41 -11.70 8.79
CA VAL A 158 1.73 -11.48 10.20
C VAL A 158 0.45 -11.10 10.96
N PRO A 159 0.01 -11.89 11.97
CA PRO A 159 -1.14 -11.53 12.78
C PRO A 159 -0.91 -10.25 13.59
N ILE A 160 -1.79 -9.26 13.43
CA ILE A 160 -1.67 -7.96 14.09
C ILE A 160 -2.81 -7.77 15.10
N LYS A 161 -2.48 -7.55 16.36
CA LYS A 161 -3.46 -7.15 17.38
C LYS A 161 -3.79 -5.66 17.22
N VAL A 162 -5.07 -5.37 17.03
CA VAL A 162 -5.60 -4.01 16.89
C VAL A 162 -6.51 -3.70 18.08
N ALA A 163 -6.29 -2.53 18.69
CA ALA A 163 -7.17 -1.97 19.72
C ALA A 163 -7.95 -0.78 19.11
N GLN A 164 -9.19 -1.04 18.74
CA GLN A 164 -10.08 -0.04 18.15
C GLN A 164 -10.92 0.64 19.23
N THR A 165 -10.77 1.94 19.35
CA THR A 165 -11.64 2.75 20.22
C THR A 165 -12.87 3.20 19.44
N TYR A 166 -14.04 3.05 20.05
CA TYR A 166 -15.31 3.44 19.46
C TYR A 166 -16.24 4.02 20.52
N ILE A 167 -17.34 4.63 20.10
CA ILE A 167 -18.42 5.08 21.00
C ILE A 167 -19.48 3.99 21.01
N ASP A 168 -19.80 3.48 22.20
CA ASP A 168 -20.81 2.44 22.38
C ASP A 168 -22.24 2.97 22.23
N ALA A 169 -23.24 2.11 22.31
CA ALA A 169 -24.65 2.47 22.21
C ALA A 169 -25.13 3.42 23.32
N ASN A 170 -24.38 3.54 24.42
CA ASN A 170 -24.67 4.44 25.55
C ASN A 170 -23.91 5.78 25.44
N GLY A 171 -23.22 6.04 24.32
CA GLY A 171 -22.42 7.23 24.11
C GLY A 171 -21.08 7.25 24.87
N LYS A 172 -20.63 6.11 25.41
CA LYS A 172 -19.37 6.00 26.16
C LYS A 172 -18.25 5.48 25.27
N LYS A 173 -17.03 5.97 25.54
CA LYS A 173 -15.82 5.48 24.92
C LYS A 173 -15.56 4.04 25.36
N ALA A 174 -15.49 3.13 24.43
CA ALA A 174 -15.16 1.71 24.62
C ALA A 174 -14.00 1.29 23.72
N THR A 175 -13.31 0.21 24.06
CA THR A 175 -12.22 -0.34 23.26
C THR A 175 -12.49 -1.80 22.96
N LYS A 176 -12.44 -2.18 21.69
CA LYS A 176 -12.50 -3.56 21.21
C LYS A 176 -11.11 -3.97 20.74
N THR A 177 -10.62 -5.07 21.24
CA THR A 177 -9.36 -5.69 20.76
C THR A 177 -9.68 -6.90 19.89
N TYR A 178 -9.05 -6.97 18.73
CA TYR A 178 -9.14 -8.13 17.83
C TYR A 178 -7.82 -8.34 17.09
N THR A 179 -7.66 -9.51 16.48
CA THR A 179 -6.47 -9.82 15.68
C THR A 179 -6.84 -9.84 14.21
N VAL A 180 -6.12 -9.06 13.40
CA VAL A 180 -6.21 -9.09 11.94
C VAL A 180 -5.28 -10.18 11.43
N THR A 181 -5.84 -11.11 10.65
CA THR A 181 -5.12 -12.27 10.09
C THR A 181 -5.44 -12.49 8.62
N LYS A 182 -6.18 -11.57 7.99
CA LYS A 182 -6.67 -11.73 6.62
C LYS A 182 -6.84 -10.36 5.96
N ASP A 183 -6.47 -10.29 4.68
CA ASP A 183 -6.76 -9.13 3.84
C ASP A 183 -8.26 -8.96 3.60
N GLU A 184 -8.77 -7.74 3.76
CA GLU A 184 -10.20 -7.41 3.69
C GLU A 184 -10.67 -7.04 2.27
N GLY A 185 -9.74 -6.77 1.34
CA GLY A 185 -10.04 -6.26 0.00
C GLY A 185 -10.94 -7.16 -0.86
N PRO A 186 -10.69 -8.49 -0.95
CA PRO A 186 -11.49 -9.39 -1.78
C PRO A 186 -12.93 -9.52 -1.27
N ARG A 187 -13.92 -9.41 -2.18
CA ARG A 187 -15.36 -9.45 -1.86
C ARG A 187 -16.05 -10.67 -2.47
N ALA A 188 -16.47 -11.60 -1.64
CA ALA A 188 -17.15 -12.84 -2.07
C ALA A 188 -18.49 -12.60 -2.79
N GLY A 189 -19.19 -11.51 -2.48
CA GLY A 189 -20.46 -11.15 -3.12
C GLY A 189 -20.34 -10.42 -4.45
N THR A 190 -19.13 -10.20 -4.96
CA THR A 190 -18.91 -9.50 -6.24
C THR A 190 -19.44 -10.36 -7.41
N ASN A 191 -20.23 -9.75 -8.29
CA ASN A 191 -20.68 -10.34 -9.55
C ASN A 191 -20.76 -9.28 -10.64
N LYS A 192 -20.74 -9.70 -11.91
CA LYS A 192 -20.73 -8.80 -13.07
C LYS A 192 -21.95 -7.87 -13.14
N GLU A 193 -23.13 -8.36 -12.74
CA GLU A 193 -24.36 -7.57 -12.73
C GLU A 193 -24.29 -6.42 -11.70
N ALA A 194 -23.77 -6.71 -10.50
CA ALA A 194 -23.60 -5.70 -9.46
C ALA A 194 -22.55 -4.65 -9.86
N LEU A 195 -21.44 -5.06 -10.48
CA LEU A 195 -20.42 -4.15 -11.01
C LEU A 195 -21.01 -3.23 -12.09
N GLY A 196 -21.76 -3.78 -13.05
CA GLY A 196 -22.38 -3.02 -14.13
C GLY A 196 -23.37 -1.93 -13.67
N LYS A 197 -23.95 -2.06 -12.46
CA LYS A 197 -24.85 -1.05 -11.87
C LYS A 197 -24.12 0.12 -11.20
N LEU A 198 -22.81 0.04 -11.00
CA LEU A 198 -22.03 1.10 -10.36
C LEU A 198 -21.86 2.29 -11.30
N ARG A 199 -21.90 3.50 -10.74
CA ARG A 199 -21.67 4.73 -11.48
C ARG A 199 -20.18 5.00 -11.63
N ALA A 200 -19.77 5.58 -12.77
CA ALA A 200 -18.45 6.16 -12.93
C ALA A 200 -18.23 7.29 -11.91
N VAL A 201 -17.05 7.38 -11.32
CA VAL A 201 -16.76 8.30 -10.21
C VAL A 201 -15.63 9.29 -10.51
N PHE A 202 -14.88 9.10 -11.60
CA PHE A 202 -13.73 9.95 -11.94
C PHE A 202 -13.96 10.88 -13.11
N ALA A 203 -14.88 10.56 -14.01
CA ALA A 203 -15.25 11.40 -15.14
C ALA A 203 -16.76 11.34 -15.41
N GLN A 204 -17.32 12.45 -15.87
CA GLN A 204 -18.70 12.47 -16.34
C GLN A 204 -18.82 11.62 -17.63
N GLY A 205 -19.72 10.65 -17.62
CA GLY A 205 -19.85 9.68 -18.72
C GLY A 205 -18.69 8.71 -18.85
N GLY A 206 -17.84 8.62 -17.81
CA GLY A 206 -16.72 7.69 -17.75
C GLY A 206 -17.12 6.25 -17.50
N SER A 207 -16.10 5.40 -17.35
CA SER A 207 -16.24 3.95 -17.19
C SER A 207 -15.66 3.41 -15.89
N VAL A 208 -14.77 4.17 -15.23
CA VAL A 208 -14.08 3.74 -14.01
C VAL A 208 -14.95 3.98 -12.78
N THR A 209 -15.20 2.92 -12.02
CA THR A 209 -16.09 2.90 -10.85
C THR A 209 -15.35 2.49 -9.58
N ALA A 210 -16.00 2.58 -8.44
CA ALA A 210 -15.47 2.03 -7.19
C ALA A 210 -15.30 0.49 -7.21
N GLY A 211 -15.98 -0.20 -8.12
CA GLY A 211 -15.91 -1.67 -8.24
C GLY A 211 -14.84 -2.18 -9.19
N ASN A 212 -14.41 -1.38 -10.16
CA ASN A 212 -13.36 -1.74 -11.11
C ASN A 212 -12.07 -0.91 -10.94
N SER A 213 -11.94 -0.22 -9.81
CA SER A 213 -10.71 0.47 -9.39
C SER A 213 -10.10 -0.20 -8.15
N SER A 214 -8.82 0.10 -7.88
CA SER A 214 -8.13 -0.41 -6.69
C SER A 214 -8.70 0.21 -5.41
N GLN A 215 -8.82 -0.59 -4.36
CA GLN A 215 -9.13 -0.10 -3.02
C GLN A 215 -7.97 0.71 -2.43
N MET A 216 -8.28 1.58 -1.47
CA MET A 216 -7.28 2.18 -0.58
C MET A 216 -7.09 1.26 0.61
N SER A 217 -5.85 0.79 0.83
CA SER A 217 -5.53 -0.18 1.88
C SER A 217 -4.33 0.26 2.68
N ASP A 218 -4.35 -0.06 3.98
CA ASP A 218 -3.17 -0.03 4.84
C ASP A 218 -2.39 -1.34 4.63
N GLY A 219 -1.05 -1.29 4.65
CA GLY A 219 -0.24 -2.48 4.46
C GLY A 219 1.26 -2.26 4.67
N ALA A 220 1.97 -3.38 4.83
CA ALA A 220 3.43 -3.41 4.97
C ALA A 220 4.01 -4.72 4.44
#